data_abee089ae0bd95905e7cb03b73f7666e
#
_entry.id   abee089ae0bd95905e7cb03b73f7666e
#
_cell.length_a   1.000
_cell.length_b   1.000
_cell.length_c   1.000
_cell.angle_alpha   90.00
_cell.angle_beta   90.00
_cell.angle_gamma   90.00
#
_symmetry.space_group_name_H-M   'P 1'
#
loop_
_entity.id
_entity.type
_entity.pdbx_description
1 polymer ?
#
loop_
_entity_poly.entity_id
_entity_poly.type
_entity_poly.pdbx_seq_one_letter_code
_entity_poly.pdbx_strand_id
1 'polypeptide(L)'
;VLENLILAPMSVRNLSRAKAEELGSHYLEKVKIQDQAGKYPSQLSGGQQQRVAIARALCMQPRVMLFDEPTSALDPEMISEVLDTMEELATEGMTMICVTHEMGFARKVADRVIFMDAGQIVEENDPINFFDNSQNPRTQKFLKQIFEHWDGLVKKYLWCHLSLRQYNYNKTVTKTDADSNK
;
A
#
# COMPACT_ATOMS: atom_id res chain seq x y z
N VAL A 1 -7.37 -10.33 -19.52
CA VAL A 1 -6.84 -10.16 -18.16
C VAL A 1 -6.64 -11.52 -17.50
N LEU A 2 -7.67 -12.34 -17.37
CA LEU A 2 -7.56 -13.65 -16.71
C LEU A 2 -6.46 -14.52 -17.33
N GLU A 3 -6.36 -14.60 -18.67
CA GLU A 3 -5.29 -15.33 -19.37
C GLU A 3 -3.87 -14.88 -18.95
N ASN A 4 -3.70 -13.59 -18.63
CA ASN A 4 -2.42 -13.05 -18.16
C ASN A 4 -2.07 -13.54 -16.74
N LEU A 5 -3.08 -13.72 -15.87
CA LEU A 5 -2.88 -14.21 -14.51
C LEU A 5 -2.56 -15.70 -14.48
N ILE A 6 -3.21 -16.51 -15.32
CA ILE A 6 -3.10 -17.98 -15.27
C ILE A 6 -1.85 -18.52 -15.95
N LEU A 7 -1.20 -17.74 -16.81
CA LEU A 7 -0.06 -18.20 -17.61
C LEU A 7 1.09 -18.74 -16.74
N ALA A 8 1.53 -17.98 -15.74
CA ALA A 8 2.63 -18.36 -14.89
C ALA A 8 2.28 -19.54 -13.93
N PRO A 9 1.11 -19.57 -13.27
CA PRO A 9 0.66 -20.75 -12.53
C PRO A 9 0.64 -22.03 -13.34
N MET A 10 0.19 -21.97 -14.59
CA MET A 10 0.18 -23.15 -15.47
C MET A 10 1.59 -23.58 -15.89
N SER A 11 2.43 -22.63 -16.33
CA SER A 11 3.75 -22.95 -16.91
C SER A 11 4.83 -23.22 -15.88
N VAL A 12 4.79 -22.59 -14.72
CA VAL A 12 5.84 -22.70 -13.68
C VAL A 12 5.42 -23.66 -12.54
N ARG A 13 4.14 -23.56 -12.11
CA ARG A 13 3.62 -24.39 -11.01
C ARG A 13 2.91 -25.65 -11.49
N ASN A 14 2.82 -25.86 -12.80
CA ASN A 14 2.15 -27.00 -13.43
C ASN A 14 0.67 -27.19 -12.98
N LEU A 15 -0.01 -26.08 -12.69
CA LEU A 15 -1.44 -26.16 -12.36
C LEU A 15 -2.26 -26.47 -13.61
N SER A 16 -3.32 -27.28 -13.44
CA SER A 16 -4.31 -27.42 -14.51
C SER A 16 -4.98 -26.09 -14.81
N ARG A 17 -5.49 -25.92 -16.04
CA ARG A 17 -6.17 -24.69 -16.45
C ARG A 17 -7.31 -24.33 -15.50
N ALA A 18 -8.14 -25.29 -15.12
CA ALA A 18 -9.27 -25.05 -14.21
C ALA A 18 -8.82 -24.51 -12.84
N LYS A 19 -7.75 -25.08 -12.25
CA LYS A 19 -7.19 -24.60 -10.98
C LYS A 19 -6.52 -23.22 -11.13
N ALA A 20 -5.89 -22.95 -12.25
CA ALA A 20 -5.29 -21.66 -12.52
C ALA A 20 -6.37 -20.56 -12.72
N GLU A 21 -7.48 -20.87 -13.39
CA GLU A 21 -8.61 -19.96 -13.56
C GLU A 21 -9.32 -19.66 -12.23
N GLU A 22 -9.52 -20.67 -11.39
CA GLU A 22 -10.04 -20.49 -10.02
C GLU A 22 -9.15 -19.56 -9.21
N LEU A 23 -7.85 -19.80 -9.23
CA LEU A 23 -6.84 -18.96 -8.54
C LEU A 23 -6.80 -17.53 -9.09
N GLY A 24 -6.82 -17.38 -10.41
CA GLY A 24 -6.83 -16.07 -11.07
C GLY A 24 -8.09 -15.28 -10.74
N SER A 25 -9.25 -15.93 -10.74
CA SER A 25 -10.54 -15.32 -10.38
C SER A 25 -10.56 -14.87 -8.93
N HIS A 26 -10.06 -15.70 -8.00
CA HIS A 26 -9.91 -15.35 -6.60
C HIS A 26 -9.07 -14.08 -6.40
N TYR A 27 -7.91 -13.97 -7.07
CA TYR A 27 -7.08 -12.78 -6.92
C TYR A 27 -7.62 -11.56 -7.65
N LEU A 28 -8.38 -11.69 -8.74
CA LEU A 28 -9.10 -10.58 -9.35
C LEU A 28 -10.19 -10.02 -8.42
N GLU A 29 -10.91 -10.89 -7.72
CA GLU A 29 -11.87 -10.49 -6.69
C GLU A 29 -11.18 -9.77 -5.54
N LYS A 30 -10.08 -10.34 -5.05
CA LYS A 30 -9.27 -9.75 -3.96
C LYS A 30 -8.81 -8.33 -4.26
N VAL A 31 -8.40 -8.05 -5.50
CA VAL A 31 -8.01 -6.69 -5.92
C VAL A 31 -9.18 -5.88 -6.51
N LYS A 32 -10.43 -6.34 -6.33
CA LYS A 32 -11.69 -5.65 -6.67
C LYS A 32 -11.83 -5.27 -8.15
N ILE A 33 -11.41 -6.17 -9.06
CA ILE A 33 -11.53 -5.98 -10.53
C ILE A 33 -11.97 -7.26 -11.26
N GLN A 34 -12.75 -8.12 -10.61
CA GLN A 34 -13.23 -9.38 -11.18
C GLN A 34 -14.06 -9.19 -12.47
N ASP A 35 -14.77 -8.08 -12.59
CA ASP A 35 -15.54 -7.69 -13.76
C ASP A 35 -14.68 -7.40 -15.00
N GLN A 36 -13.36 -7.22 -14.81
CA GLN A 36 -12.40 -6.97 -15.88
C GLN A 36 -11.74 -8.26 -16.42
N ALA A 37 -12.09 -9.45 -15.91
CA ALA A 37 -11.44 -10.73 -16.23
C ALA A 37 -11.34 -11.03 -17.75
N GLY A 38 -12.40 -10.73 -18.50
CA GLY A 38 -12.46 -10.96 -19.94
C GLY A 38 -11.82 -9.89 -20.83
N LYS A 39 -11.40 -8.74 -20.25
CA LYS A 39 -10.85 -7.63 -21.02
C LYS A 39 -9.37 -7.80 -21.37
N TYR A 40 -8.91 -7.01 -22.34
CA TYR A 40 -7.50 -6.84 -22.62
C TYR A 40 -6.89 -5.71 -21.79
N PRO A 41 -5.58 -5.74 -21.48
CA PRO A 41 -4.93 -4.68 -20.68
C PRO A 41 -5.14 -3.27 -21.23
N SER A 42 -5.17 -3.10 -22.55
CA SER A 42 -5.40 -1.81 -23.22
C SER A 42 -6.81 -1.22 -23.00
N GLN A 43 -7.73 -1.99 -22.47
CA GLN A 43 -9.10 -1.56 -22.15
C GLN A 43 -9.26 -1.15 -20.68
N LEU A 44 -8.19 -1.20 -19.90
CA LEU A 44 -8.17 -0.91 -18.47
C LEU A 44 -7.57 0.46 -18.18
N SER A 45 -8.05 1.12 -17.12
CA SER A 45 -7.37 2.29 -16.57
C SER A 45 -5.99 1.93 -16.01
N GLY A 46 -5.12 2.92 -15.79
CA GLY A 46 -3.79 2.70 -15.19
C GLY A 46 -3.86 1.99 -13.83
N GLY A 47 -4.76 2.43 -12.94
CA GLY A 47 -4.97 1.81 -11.64
C GLY A 47 -5.49 0.37 -11.73
N GLN A 48 -6.39 0.09 -12.69
CA GLN A 48 -6.83 -1.28 -12.96
C GLN A 48 -5.69 -2.16 -13.49
N GLN A 49 -4.86 -1.65 -14.40
CA GLN A 49 -3.68 -2.37 -14.89
C GLN A 49 -2.71 -2.69 -13.75
N GLN A 50 -2.48 -1.75 -12.85
CA GLN A 50 -1.62 -1.97 -11.67
C GLN A 50 -2.18 -3.03 -10.74
N ARG A 51 -3.50 -3.01 -10.47
CA ARG A 51 -4.16 -4.05 -9.67
C ARG A 51 -4.12 -5.42 -10.36
N VAL A 52 -4.23 -5.48 -11.68
CA VAL A 52 -3.99 -6.72 -12.46
C VAL A 52 -2.55 -7.21 -12.27
N ALA A 53 -1.55 -6.32 -12.29
CA ALA A 53 -0.16 -6.71 -12.06
C ALA A 53 0.06 -7.27 -10.66
N ILE A 54 -0.58 -6.69 -9.65
CA ILE A 54 -0.58 -7.21 -8.26
C ILE A 54 -1.23 -8.58 -8.21
N ALA A 55 -2.44 -8.75 -8.76
CA ALA A 55 -3.15 -10.03 -8.79
C ALA A 55 -2.33 -11.12 -9.51
N ARG A 56 -1.69 -10.77 -10.63
CA ARG A 56 -0.79 -11.68 -11.36
C ARG A 56 0.37 -12.15 -10.50
N ALA A 57 1.01 -11.26 -9.75
CA ALA A 57 2.09 -11.62 -8.85
C ALA A 57 1.59 -12.53 -7.71
N LEU A 58 0.41 -12.23 -7.14
CA LEU A 58 -0.22 -13.03 -6.08
C LEU A 58 -0.58 -14.45 -6.54
N CYS A 59 -0.91 -14.65 -7.82
CA CYS A 59 -1.17 -15.98 -8.39
C CYS A 59 0.05 -16.93 -8.27
N MET A 60 1.25 -16.39 -8.13
CA MET A 60 2.45 -17.19 -7.86
C MET A 60 2.60 -17.56 -6.39
N GLN A 61 1.75 -17.05 -5.50
CA GLN A 61 1.77 -17.25 -4.05
C GLN A 61 3.17 -16.96 -3.46
N PRO A 62 3.68 -15.73 -3.66
CA PRO A 62 5.02 -15.37 -3.23
C PRO A 62 5.08 -15.25 -1.71
N ARG A 63 6.27 -15.50 -1.14
CA ARG A 63 6.53 -15.24 0.28
C ARG A 63 6.83 -13.77 0.55
N VAL A 64 7.31 -13.04 -0.46
CA VAL A 64 7.67 -11.62 -0.41
C VAL A 64 7.23 -10.96 -1.70
N MET A 65 6.59 -9.81 -1.62
CA MET A 65 6.27 -8.94 -2.75
C MET A 65 7.23 -7.75 -2.81
N LEU A 66 7.72 -7.43 -4.00
CA LEU A 66 8.57 -6.27 -4.25
C LEU A 66 7.79 -5.26 -5.09
N PHE A 67 7.67 -4.03 -4.60
CA PHE A 67 7.04 -2.93 -5.30
C PHE A 67 8.06 -1.82 -5.54
N ASP A 68 8.20 -1.42 -6.80
CA ASP A 68 9.07 -0.32 -7.20
C ASP A 68 8.19 0.79 -7.78
N GLU A 69 7.96 1.82 -6.98
CA GLU A 69 7.11 2.97 -7.29
C GLU A 69 5.76 2.60 -7.96
N PRO A 70 4.90 1.79 -7.31
CA PRO A 70 3.71 1.22 -7.94
C PRO A 70 2.67 2.26 -8.37
N THR A 71 2.80 3.51 -7.94
CA THR A 71 1.84 4.59 -8.22
C THR A 71 2.40 5.70 -9.12
N SER A 72 3.68 5.67 -9.49
CA SER A 72 4.38 6.78 -10.16
C SER A 72 3.82 7.17 -11.54
N ALA A 73 3.17 6.24 -12.24
CA ALA A 73 2.58 6.45 -13.56
C ALA A 73 1.05 6.59 -13.53
N LEU A 74 0.46 6.84 -12.35
CA LEU A 74 -0.99 6.90 -12.16
C LEU A 74 -1.46 8.33 -11.90
N ASP A 75 -2.67 8.61 -12.37
CA ASP A 75 -3.38 9.82 -12.00
C ASP A 75 -3.77 9.80 -10.50
N PRO A 76 -3.85 10.96 -9.82
CA PRO A 76 -4.14 11.03 -8.38
C PRO A 76 -5.40 10.27 -7.94
N GLU A 77 -6.44 10.23 -8.79
CA GLU A 77 -7.68 9.52 -8.50
C GLU A 77 -7.50 8.00 -8.47
N MET A 78 -6.51 7.47 -9.19
CA MET A 78 -6.23 6.03 -9.30
C MET A 78 -5.24 5.54 -8.23
N ILE A 79 -4.46 6.45 -7.65
CA ILE A 79 -3.45 6.12 -6.62
C ILE A 79 -4.11 5.47 -5.40
N SER A 80 -5.21 6.04 -4.92
CA SER A 80 -5.91 5.56 -3.72
C SER A 80 -6.34 4.09 -3.84
N GLU A 81 -6.90 3.69 -4.98
CA GLU A 81 -7.36 2.32 -5.22
C GLU A 81 -6.22 1.28 -5.16
N VAL A 82 -5.04 1.66 -5.66
CA VAL A 82 -3.84 0.81 -5.62
C VAL A 82 -3.28 0.72 -4.21
N LEU A 83 -3.17 1.87 -3.51
CA LEU A 83 -2.69 1.91 -2.13
C LEU A 83 -3.62 1.15 -1.17
N ASP A 84 -4.94 1.28 -1.32
CA ASP A 84 -5.91 0.53 -0.52
C ASP A 84 -5.73 -0.98 -0.70
N THR A 85 -5.48 -1.44 -1.95
CA THR A 85 -5.17 -2.85 -2.22
C THR A 85 -3.90 -3.29 -1.50
N MET A 86 -2.85 -2.47 -1.52
CA MET A 86 -1.58 -2.78 -0.84
C MET A 86 -1.72 -2.75 0.68
N GLU A 87 -2.54 -1.85 1.24
CA GLU A 87 -2.85 -1.81 2.67
C GLU A 87 -3.60 -3.06 3.13
N GLU A 88 -4.55 -3.56 2.34
CA GLU A 88 -5.24 -4.81 2.61
C GLU A 88 -4.26 -5.99 2.65
N LEU A 89 -3.35 -6.08 1.68
CA LEU A 89 -2.30 -7.10 1.64
C LEU A 89 -1.37 -7.04 2.86
N ALA A 90 -0.97 -5.83 3.29
CA ALA A 90 -0.16 -5.64 4.50
C ALA A 90 -0.90 -6.13 5.75
N THR A 91 -2.19 -5.78 5.88
CA THR A 91 -3.04 -6.17 7.01
C THR A 91 -3.22 -7.70 7.08
N GLU A 92 -3.23 -8.38 5.96
CA GLU A 92 -3.29 -9.84 5.88
C GLU A 92 -1.95 -10.54 6.15
N GLY A 93 -0.89 -9.76 6.42
CA GLY A 93 0.43 -10.28 6.78
C GLY A 93 1.33 -10.60 5.59
N MET A 94 1.05 -10.07 4.39
CA MET A 94 1.95 -10.20 3.25
C MET A 94 3.25 -9.44 3.53
N THR A 95 4.38 -10.14 3.48
CA THR A 95 5.70 -9.50 3.56
C THR A 95 5.97 -8.71 2.28
N MET A 96 6.23 -7.41 2.42
CA MET A 96 6.44 -6.50 1.29
C MET A 96 7.69 -5.65 1.47
N ILE A 97 8.38 -5.38 0.37
CA ILE A 97 9.38 -4.31 0.27
C ILE A 97 8.84 -3.33 -0.77
N CYS A 98 8.67 -2.07 -0.39
CA CYS A 98 8.08 -1.06 -1.25
C CYS A 98 9.00 0.15 -1.36
N VAL A 99 9.43 0.48 -2.58
CA VAL A 99 10.00 1.77 -2.91
C VAL A 99 8.85 2.69 -3.29
N THR A 100 8.68 3.79 -2.56
CA THR A 100 7.54 4.68 -2.75
C THR A 100 7.85 6.12 -2.34
N HIS A 101 7.18 7.06 -2.94
CA HIS A 101 7.11 8.46 -2.52
C HIS A 101 5.78 8.79 -1.81
N GLU A 102 4.91 7.80 -1.62
CA GLU A 102 3.65 7.94 -0.88
C GLU A 102 3.88 7.86 0.62
N MET A 103 4.32 8.98 1.23
CA MET A 103 4.71 9.02 2.64
C MET A 103 3.56 8.71 3.60
N GLY A 104 2.32 9.07 3.24
CA GLY A 104 1.12 8.72 4.01
C GLY A 104 0.90 7.22 4.09
N PHE A 105 1.07 6.51 2.98
CA PHE A 105 1.02 5.06 2.90
C PHE A 105 2.15 4.43 3.73
N ALA A 106 3.40 4.83 3.51
CA ALA A 106 4.55 4.30 4.24
C ALA A 106 4.38 4.46 5.76
N ARG A 107 3.92 5.64 6.22
CA ARG A 107 3.67 5.89 7.65
C ARG A 107 2.58 4.98 8.24
N LYS A 108 1.59 4.62 7.43
CA LYS A 108 0.42 3.84 7.88
C LYS A 108 0.71 2.35 7.97
N VAL A 109 1.48 1.79 7.03
CA VAL A 109 1.59 0.33 6.85
C VAL A 109 2.98 -0.24 7.13
N ALA A 110 4.05 0.58 7.10
CA ALA A 110 5.39 0.06 7.25
C ALA A 110 5.69 -0.33 8.70
N ASP A 111 6.37 -1.46 8.90
CA ASP A 111 7.02 -1.80 10.17
C ASP A 111 8.39 -1.12 10.29
N ARG A 112 9.05 -0.89 9.14
CA ARG A 112 10.38 -0.26 9.03
C ARG A 112 10.42 0.66 7.82
N VAL A 113 11.01 1.83 7.99
CA VAL A 113 11.28 2.81 6.94
C VAL A 113 12.78 2.96 6.78
N ILE A 114 13.25 2.88 5.52
CA ILE A 114 14.66 3.04 5.17
C ILE A 114 14.78 4.19 4.20
N PHE A 115 15.58 5.20 4.57
CA PHE A 115 15.93 6.29 3.67
C PHE A 115 17.29 6.03 3.05
N MET A 116 17.32 6.07 1.72
CA MET A 116 18.56 5.90 0.95
C MET A 116 18.91 7.17 0.18
N ASP A 117 20.18 7.52 0.15
CA ASP A 117 20.71 8.61 -0.65
C ASP A 117 22.10 8.23 -1.17
N ALA A 118 22.41 8.58 -2.42
CA ALA A 118 23.67 8.25 -3.08
C ALA A 118 24.09 6.77 -2.96
N GLY A 119 23.13 5.84 -3.02
CA GLY A 119 23.36 4.40 -2.94
C GLY A 119 23.68 3.88 -1.54
N GLN A 120 23.51 4.68 -0.49
CA GLN A 120 23.76 4.30 0.90
C GLN A 120 22.50 4.45 1.74
N ILE A 121 22.37 3.59 2.76
CA ILE A 121 21.35 3.76 3.80
C ILE A 121 21.77 4.91 4.69
N VAL A 122 20.96 5.95 4.72
CA VAL A 122 21.19 7.18 5.50
C VAL A 122 20.57 7.07 6.88
N GLU A 123 19.35 6.52 6.95
CA GLU A 123 18.61 6.32 8.19
C GLU A 123 17.63 5.16 8.02
N GLU A 124 17.45 4.39 9.09
CA GLU A 124 16.49 3.32 9.20
C GLU A 124 15.82 3.41 10.56
N ASN A 125 14.46 3.35 10.60
CA ASN A 125 13.73 3.42 11.84
C ASN A 125 12.30 2.85 11.67
N ASP A 126 11.56 2.69 12.78
CA ASP A 126 10.11 2.55 12.71
C ASP A 126 9.45 3.84 12.19
N PRO A 127 8.21 3.77 11.67
CA PRO A 127 7.56 4.93 11.05
C PRO A 127 7.45 6.15 11.98
N ILE A 128 7.15 5.96 13.26
CA ILE A 128 6.97 7.06 14.22
C ILE A 128 8.29 7.82 14.39
N ASN A 129 9.35 7.08 14.69
CA ASN A 129 10.67 7.69 14.86
C ASN A 129 11.23 8.26 13.56
N PHE A 130 10.98 7.60 12.43
CA PHE A 130 11.43 8.11 11.14
C PHE A 130 10.76 9.43 10.75
N PHE A 131 9.44 9.51 10.82
CA PHE A 131 8.69 10.68 10.34
C PHE A 131 8.65 11.83 11.35
N ASP A 132 8.60 11.54 12.64
CA ASP A 132 8.41 12.56 13.69
C ASP A 132 9.70 12.92 14.44
N ASN A 133 10.66 12.01 14.53
CA ASN A 133 11.84 12.13 15.37
C ASN A 133 13.15 11.78 14.65
N SER A 134 13.21 11.91 13.31
CA SER A 134 14.40 11.53 12.57
C SER A 134 15.65 12.27 13.09
N GLN A 135 16.77 11.56 13.20
CA GLN A 135 18.00 12.07 13.80
C GLN A 135 19.00 12.57 12.75
N ASN A 136 18.89 12.06 11.51
CA ASN A 136 19.82 12.43 10.47
C ASN A 136 19.42 13.76 9.79
N PRO A 137 20.30 14.76 9.73
CA PRO A 137 20.01 16.06 9.10
C PRO A 137 19.58 15.93 7.62
N ARG A 138 20.08 14.92 6.91
CA ARG A 138 19.72 14.70 5.51
C ARG A 138 18.28 14.17 5.37
N THR A 139 17.87 13.26 6.28
CA THR A 139 16.48 12.78 6.36
C THR A 139 15.54 13.92 6.72
N GLN A 140 15.89 14.73 7.73
CA GLN A 140 15.09 15.88 8.15
C GLN A 140 14.87 16.86 6.99
N LYS A 141 15.95 17.16 6.24
CA LYS A 141 15.85 18.02 5.05
C LYS A 141 14.93 17.44 3.99
N PHE A 142 15.03 16.12 3.74
CA PHE A 142 14.19 15.42 2.77
C PHE A 142 12.71 15.46 3.20
N LEU A 143 12.41 15.11 4.44
CA LEU A 143 11.04 15.13 4.97
C LEU A 143 10.46 16.55 4.93
N LYS A 144 11.25 17.56 5.30
CA LYS A 144 10.82 18.95 5.24
C LYS A 144 10.43 19.37 3.83
N GLN A 145 11.22 19.02 2.82
CA GLN A 145 10.91 19.33 1.42
C GLN A 145 9.61 18.68 0.95
N ILE A 146 9.35 17.43 1.34
CA ILE A 146 8.12 16.74 1.01
C ILE A 146 6.93 17.41 1.69
N PHE A 147 7.02 17.69 2.99
CA PHE A 147 5.91 18.25 3.76
C PHE A 147 5.64 19.74 3.42
N GLU A 148 6.64 20.53 3.10
CA GLU A 148 6.45 21.92 2.64
C GLU A 148 5.76 22.00 1.28
N HIS A 149 6.01 21.05 0.39
CA HIS A 149 5.29 20.96 -0.89
C HIS A 149 3.82 20.55 -0.71
N TRP A 150 3.50 19.85 0.38
CA TRP A 150 2.14 19.41 0.75
C TRP A 150 1.37 20.47 1.58
N ASP A 151 2.04 21.39 2.25
CA ASP A 151 1.40 22.40 3.12
C ASP A 151 0.44 23.35 2.37
N GLY A 152 0.59 23.50 1.06
CA GLY A 152 -0.36 24.25 0.22
C GLY A 152 -1.72 23.57 0.04
N LEU A 153 -1.79 22.25 0.08
CA LEU A 153 -3.02 21.46 -0.17
C LEU A 153 -3.57 20.80 1.10
N VAL A 154 -2.74 20.44 2.07
CA VAL A 154 -3.06 19.53 3.17
C VAL A 154 -3.55 20.25 4.43
N LYS A 155 -3.25 21.54 4.63
CA LYS A 155 -3.79 22.31 5.79
C LYS A 155 -5.32 22.25 5.90
N LYS A 156 -6.01 22.05 4.77
CA LYS A 156 -7.46 21.96 4.73
C LYS A 156 -8.03 20.57 5.08
N TYR A 157 -7.26 19.50 4.85
CA TYR A 157 -7.71 18.11 5.01
C TYR A 157 -7.12 17.41 6.25
N LEU A 158 -5.92 17.75 6.68
CA LEU A 158 -5.27 17.13 7.86
C LEU A 158 -5.97 17.54 9.18
N TRP A 159 -6.49 18.77 9.24
CA TRP A 159 -7.24 19.26 10.42
C TRP A 159 -8.52 18.47 10.68
N CYS A 160 -9.22 18.04 9.64
CA CYS A 160 -10.41 17.20 9.76
C CYS A 160 -10.09 15.76 10.24
N HIS A 161 -8.96 15.18 9.82
CA HIS A 161 -8.62 13.78 10.15
C HIS A 161 -7.99 13.65 11.55
N LEU A 162 -7.17 14.59 11.97
CA LEU A 162 -6.57 14.59 13.33
C LEU A 162 -7.63 14.86 14.42
N SER A 163 -8.61 15.73 14.16
CA SER A 163 -9.69 16.00 15.12
C SER A 163 -10.62 14.78 15.33
N LEU A 164 -10.84 13.95 14.30
CA LEU A 164 -11.65 12.73 14.40
C LEU A 164 -10.92 11.58 15.12
N ARG A 165 -9.60 11.44 14.95
CA ARG A 165 -8.81 10.44 15.68
C ARG A 165 -8.69 10.77 17.17
N GLN A 166 -8.47 12.02 17.52
CA GLN A 166 -8.41 12.47 18.91
C GLN A 166 -9.78 12.34 19.61
N TYR A 167 -10.87 12.58 18.87
CA TYR A 167 -12.23 12.40 19.37
C TYR A 167 -12.55 10.92 19.65
N ASN A 168 -12.14 9.99 18.82
CA ASN A 168 -12.35 8.55 19.03
C ASN A 168 -11.44 7.96 20.10
N TYR A 169 -10.20 8.43 20.25
CA TYR A 169 -9.28 8.00 21.28
C TYR A 169 -9.81 8.38 22.69
N ASN A 170 -10.26 9.61 22.87
CA ASN A 170 -10.81 10.08 24.14
C ASN A 170 -12.14 9.38 24.52
N LYS A 171 -12.93 8.94 23.53
CA LYS A 171 -14.17 8.18 23.79
C LYS A 171 -13.92 6.74 24.23
N THR A 172 -12.82 6.14 23.78
CA THR A 172 -12.44 4.76 24.15
C THR A 172 -11.80 4.72 25.56
N VAL A 173 -10.98 5.71 25.90
CA VAL A 173 -10.33 5.81 27.23
C VAL A 173 -11.33 6.11 28.35
N THR A 174 -12.35 6.95 28.09
CA THR A 174 -13.38 7.26 29.10
C THR A 174 -14.37 6.11 29.34
N LYS A 175 -14.42 5.09 28.48
CA LYS A 175 -15.31 3.93 28.67
C LYS A 175 -14.67 2.80 29.48
N THR A 176 -13.34 2.71 29.49
CA THR A 176 -12.61 1.68 30.28
C THR A 176 -12.46 2.04 31.75
N ASP A 177 -12.50 3.31 32.11
CA ASP A 177 -12.39 3.75 33.51
C ASP A 177 -13.72 3.74 34.28
N ALA A 178 -14.85 3.55 33.61
CA ALA A 178 -16.19 3.53 34.22
C ALA A 178 -16.65 2.13 34.69
N ASP A 179 -16.03 1.05 34.18
CA ASP A 179 -16.44 -0.33 34.49
C ASP A 179 -15.55 -1.04 35.53
N SER A 180 -14.54 -0.35 36.07
CA SER A 180 -13.65 -0.93 37.09
C SER A 180 -13.98 -0.53 38.56
N ASN A 181 -15.14 0.11 38.77
CA ASN A 181 -15.57 0.53 40.12
C ASN A 181 -17.04 0.13 40.41
N LYS A 182 -17.36 -1.17 40.20
CA LYS A 182 -18.54 -1.79 40.82
C LYS A 182 -18.22 -3.20 41.29
#